data_b5e60e8b8ba7e8933d7340119296ac73
#
_entry.id   b5e60e8b8ba7e8933d7340119296ac73
#
_cell.length_a   1.000
_cell.length_b   1.000
_cell.length_c   1.000
_cell.angle_alpha   90.00
_cell.angle_beta   90.00
_cell.angle_gamma   90.00
#
_symmetry.space_group_name_H-M   'P 1'
#
loop_
_entity.id
_entity.type
_entity.pdbx_description
1 polymer ?
#
loop_
_entity_poly.entity_id
_entity_poly.type
_entity_poly.pdbx_seq_one_letter_code
_entity_poly.pdbx_strand_id
1 'polypeptide(L)'
;VMPELVARARRGDWSVLLTETKPVPASWFPLDVGGRFLPGVRVLCLASGGGQQGPILSAAGAIVTVFDNSPRQLERDRMVAERDGLRITTVQGDMIDLSAFADESFDLVFHPVSNVFSAEVLPVYREAYRVLIRGGTLLAGFMNPDLYILDMAEEEQGRMVVRYKLPYSDLESLSEAERLRLYGPDDPLEWSHTLQEQIGGQLQAGFVLTDFYEDHSPERISSEYFPRYFATRALKR
;
A
#
# COMPACT_ATOMS: atom_id res chain seq x y z
N VAL A 1 -15.46 -0.57 3.02
CA VAL A 1 -15.54 -1.88 3.72
C VAL A 1 -16.97 -2.15 4.20
N MET A 2 -17.37 -3.41 4.29
CA MET A 2 -18.68 -3.84 4.78
C MET A 2 -18.76 -3.73 6.32
N PRO A 3 -19.92 -3.34 6.90
CA PRO A 3 -20.09 -3.18 8.35
C PRO A 3 -19.77 -4.46 9.15
N GLU A 4 -20.04 -5.63 8.58
CA GLU A 4 -19.78 -6.92 9.22
C GLU A 4 -18.28 -7.16 9.46
N LEU A 5 -17.43 -6.71 8.53
CA LEU A 5 -15.98 -6.81 8.67
C LEU A 5 -15.46 -5.88 9.77
N VAL A 6 -16.02 -4.66 9.88
CA VAL A 6 -15.71 -3.74 10.97
C VAL A 6 -16.13 -4.34 12.32
N ALA A 7 -17.33 -4.96 12.38
CA ALA A 7 -17.81 -5.61 13.59
C ALA A 7 -16.95 -6.82 13.99
N ARG A 8 -16.44 -7.59 13.02
CA ARG A 8 -15.49 -8.69 13.27
C ARG A 8 -14.15 -8.16 13.78
N ALA A 9 -13.64 -7.10 13.16
CA ALA A 9 -12.36 -6.49 13.56
C ALA A 9 -12.36 -6.00 15.01
N ARG A 10 -13.48 -5.45 15.50
CA ARG A 10 -13.64 -5.08 16.93
C ARG A 10 -13.50 -6.26 17.90
N ARG A 11 -13.70 -7.49 17.44
CA ARG A 11 -13.54 -8.73 18.22
C ARG A 11 -12.18 -9.39 18.03
N GLY A 12 -11.26 -8.77 17.28
CA GLY A 12 -9.94 -9.32 16.97
C GLY A 12 -9.90 -10.27 15.76
N ASP A 13 -11.04 -10.45 15.06
CA ASP A 13 -11.13 -11.29 13.86
C ASP A 13 -11.08 -10.40 12.61
N TRP A 14 -9.88 -10.17 12.09
CA TRP A 14 -9.65 -9.29 10.95
C TRP A 14 -8.43 -9.68 10.12
N SER A 15 -8.40 -9.18 8.90
CA SER A 15 -7.24 -9.22 8.02
C SER A 15 -7.21 -7.98 7.13
N VAL A 16 -6.02 -7.59 6.69
CA VAL A 16 -5.76 -6.53 5.72
C VAL A 16 -4.76 -7.01 4.68
N LEU A 17 -4.78 -6.38 3.52
CA LEU A 17 -3.94 -6.73 2.39
C LEU A 17 -2.93 -5.62 2.11
N LEU A 18 -1.66 -5.98 1.95
CA LEU A 18 -0.63 -5.10 1.36
C LEU A 18 -0.58 -5.25 -0.16
N THR A 19 -0.97 -6.42 -0.62
CA THR A 19 -0.99 -6.84 -2.02
C THR A 19 -2.42 -7.17 -2.44
N GLU A 20 -2.67 -8.14 -3.29
CA GLU A 20 -4.00 -8.36 -3.85
C GLU A 20 -4.82 -9.43 -3.11
N THR A 21 -4.22 -10.58 -2.80
CA THR A 21 -4.97 -11.73 -2.29
C THR A 21 -4.49 -12.25 -0.94
N LYS A 22 -3.20 -12.11 -0.64
CA LYS A 22 -2.59 -12.71 0.55
C LYS A 22 -2.71 -11.79 1.77
N PRO A 23 -3.42 -12.21 2.83
CA PRO A 23 -3.48 -11.44 4.06
C PRO A 23 -2.09 -11.24 4.69
N VAL A 24 -1.87 -10.06 5.24
CA VAL A 24 -0.66 -9.77 6.01
C VAL A 24 -0.60 -10.68 7.24
N PRO A 25 0.54 -11.36 7.51
CA PRO A 25 0.67 -12.19 8.71
C PRO A 25 0.40 -11.40 10.00
N ALA A 26 -0.40 -11.94 10.89
CA ALA A 26 -0.73 -11.29 12.17
C ALA A 26 0.51 -10.98 13.02
N SER A 27 1.57 -11.81 12.90
CA SER A 27 2.88 -11.59 13.56
C SER A 27 3.62 -10.34 13.10
N TRP A 28 3.17 -9.70 12.03
CA TRP A 28 3.75 -8.44 11.55
C TRP A 28 3.23 -7.22 12.32
N PHE A 29 2.14 -7.39 13.07
CA PHE A 29 1.50 -6.32 13.82
C PHE A 29 1.76 -6.42 15.33
N PRO A 30 1.81 -5.29 16.05
CA PRO A 30 1.91 -5.27 17.51
C PRO A 30 0.53 -5.56 18.16
N LEU A 31 0.17 -6.85 18.25
CA LEU A 31 -1.14 -7.31 18.74
C LEU A 31 -1.03 -7.97 20.11
N ASP A 32 -2.15 -7.93 20.87
CA ASP A 32 -2.38 -8.75 22.05
C ASP A 32 -2.80 -10.21 21.67
N VAL A 33 -2.99 -11.04 22.67
CA VAL A 33 -3.41 -12.44 22.48
C VAL A 33 -4.82 -12.60 21.89
N GLY A 34 -5.62 -11.54 21.91
CA GLY A 34 -6.96 -11.49 21.32
C GLY A 34 -6.99 -10.97 19.89
N GLY A 35 -5.83 -10.73 19.28
CA GLY A 35 -5.72 -10.20 17.90
C GLY A 35 -6.07 -8.71 17.77
N ARG A 36 -6.00 -7.96 18.85
CA ARG A 36 -6.25 -6.51 18.86
C ARG A 36 -4.93 -5.75 19.00
N PHE A 37 -4.85 -4.58 18.41
CA PHE A 37 -3.68 -3.72 18.61
C PHE A 37 -3.44 -3.41 20.08
N LEU A 38 -2.18 -3.40 20.46
CA LEU A 38 -1.78 -2.92 21.79
C LEU A 38 -2.25 -1.48 22.00
N PRO A 39 -2.63 -1.09 23.22
CA PRO A 39 -3.13 0.26 23.50
C PRO A 39 -2.12 1.33 23.08
N GLY A 40 -2.62 2.34 22.36
CA GLY A 40 -1.81 3.49 21.94
C GLY A 40 -1.02 3.33 20.66
N VAL A 41 -1.09 2.18 19.99
CA VAL A 41 -0.39 1.99 18.69
C VAL A 41 -0.92 2.95 17.63
N ARG A 42 -0.04 3.79 17.11
CA ARG A 42 -0.33 4.80 16.07
C ARG A 42 0.05 4.23 14.70
N VAL A 43 -0.93 4.16 13.81
CA VAL A 43 -0.77 3.61 12.46
C VAL A 43 -0.96 4.73 11.43
N LEU A 44 0.02 4.91 10.56
CA LEU A 44 -0.12 5.69 9.33
C LEU A 44 -0.47 4.74 8.18
N CYS A 45 -1.68 4.86 7.64
CA CYS A 45 -2.08 4.24 6.37
C CYS A 45 -1.64 5.18 5.25
N LEU A 46 -0.48 4.89 4.64
CA LEU A 46 0.18 5.75 3.66
C LEU A 46 -0.26 5.39 2.24
N ALA A 47 -0.80 6.36 1.50
CA ALA A 47 -1.39 6.17 0.18
C ALA A 47 -2.36 4.97 0.15
N SER A 48 -3.23 4.93 1.15
CA SER A 48 -4.10 3.77 1.47
C SER A 48 -5.54 4.22 1.71
N GLY A 49 -5.96 5.32 1.10
CA GLY A 49 -7.33 5.78 1.13
C GLY A 49 -8.30 4.81 0.43
N GLY A 50 -9.60 4.95 0.69
CA GLY A 50 -10.63 4.16 0.01
C GLY A 50 -11.61 3.45 0.94
N GLY A 51 -11.52 3.67 2.26
CA GLY A 51 -12.49 3.15 3.23
C GLY A 51 -12.39 1.64 3.44
N GLN A 52 -11.20 1.05 3.34
CA GLN A 52 -10.97 -0.38 3.48
C GLN A 52 -10.01 -0.70 4.63
N GLN A 53 -8.72 -0.48 4.45
CA GLN A 53 -7.68 -0.91 5.38
C GLN A 53 -7.69 -0.08 6.68
N GLY A 54 -7.73 1.26 6.55
CA GLY A 54 -7.79 2.17 7.70
C GLY A 54 -8.94 1.88 8.67
N PRO A 55 -10.21 1.74 8.19
CA PRO A 55 -11.33 1.34 9.02
C PRO A 55 -11.16 0.00 9.75
N ILE A 56 -10.60 -1.01 9.10
CA ILE A 56 -10.34 -2.32 9.75
C ILE A 56 -9.31 -2.18 10.86
N LEU A 57 -8.18 -1.50 10.60
CA LEU A 57 -7.12 -1.28 11.59
C LEU A 57 -7.62 -0.43 12.77
N SER A 58 -8.44 0.59 12.51
CA SER A 58 -9.09 1.38 13.58
C SER A 58 -10.05 0.55 14.42
N ALA A 59 -10.87 -0.30 13.78
CA ALA A 59 -11.80 -1.18 14.49
C ALA A 59 -11.06 -2.23 15.33
N ALA A 60 -9.87 -2.67 14.87
CA ALA A 60 -8.98 -3.57 15.62
C ALA A 60 -8.25 -2.88 16.81
N GLY A 61 -8.44 -1.57 16.99
CA GLY A 61 -7.94 -0.83 18.15
C GLY A 61 -6.77 0.10 17.91
N ALA A 62 -6.27 0.24 16.69
CA ALA A 62 -5.21 1.18 16.36
C ALA A 62 -5.70 2.64 16.36
N ILE A 63 -4.78 3.57 16.63
CA ILE A 63 -4.98 5.01 16.40
C ILE A 63 -4.55 5.28 14.96
N VAL A 64 -5.53 5.44 14.06
CA VAL A 64 -5.29 5.46 12.61
C VAL A 64 -5.29 6.88 12.07
N THR A 65 -4.25 7.18 11.28
CA THR A 65 -4.21 8.31 10.34
C THR A 65 -4.15 7.73 8.92
N VAL A 66 -5.07 8.15 8.04
CA VAL A 66 -5.03 7.85 6.60
C VAL A 66 -4.49 9.08 5.87
N PHE A 67 -3.42 8.87 5.11
CA PHE A 67 -2.79 9.90 4.30
C PHE A 67 -2.85 9.50 2.83
N ASP A 68 -3.45 10.32 1.99
CA ASP A 68 -3.64 10.03 0.57
C ASP A 68 -3.73 11.33 -0.23
N ASN A 69 -3.29 11.33 -1.49
CA ASN A 69 -3.39 12.52 -2.35
C ASN A 69 -4.82 12.72 -2.90
N SER A 70 -5.63 11.66 -2.94
CA SER A 70 -6.99 11.67 -3.49
C SER A 70 -8.03 12.09 -2.45
N PRO A 71 -8.66 13.28 -2.57
CA PRO A 71 -9.75 13.67 -1.67
C PRO A 71 -10.95 12.72 -1.74
N ARG A 72 -11.18 12.07 -2.89
CA ARG A 72 -12.26 11.06 -3.06
C ARG A 72 -11.99 9.80 -2.27
N GLN A 73 -10.73 9.36 -2.18
CA GLN A 73 -10.37 8.19 -1.39
C GLN A 73 -10.51 8.50 0.11
N LEU A 74 -10.02 9.66 0.55
CA LEU A 74 -10.16 10.12 1.95
C LEU A 74 -11.64 10.29 2.36
N GLU A 75 -12.50 10.72 1.45
CA GLU A 75 -13.93 10.84 1.73
C GLU A 75 -14.57 9.47 2.01
N ARG A 76 -14.15 8.42 1.31
CA ARG A 76 -14.61 7.05 1.59
C ARG A 76 -14.23 6.60 3.01
N ASP A 77 -13.03 6.96 3.49
CA ASP A 77 -12.62 6.66 4.87
C ASP A 77 -13.48 7.41 5.88
N ARG A 78 -13.77 8.70 5.62
CA ARG A 78 -14.66 9.51 6.49
C ARG A 78 -16.08 8.92 6.55
N MET A 79 -16.64 8.56 5.39
CA MET A 79 -17.97 7.94 5.31
C MET A 79 -18.05 6.64 6.12
N VAL A 80 -17.04 5.77 6.01
CA VAL A 80 -17.00 4.53 6.79
C VAL A 80 -16.79 4.83 8.26
N ALA A 81 -15.91 5.76 8.60
CA ALA A 81 -15.64 6.15 9.99
C ALA A 81 -16.91 6.71 10.67
N GLU A 82 -17.65 7.58 10.00
CA GLU A 82 -18.92 8.11 10.48
C GLU A 82 -19.98 7.02 10.65
N ARG A 83 -20.19 6.20 9.61
CA ARG A 83 -21.17 5.10 9.62
C ARG A 83 -20.94 4.14 10.79
N ASP A 84 -19.68 3.78 11.05
CA ASP A 84 -19.34 2.74 12.02
C ASP A 84 -18.83 3.31 13.38
N GLY A 85 -18.82 4.63 13.55
CA GLY A 85 -18.35 5.28 14.79
C GLY A 85 -16.86 5.00 15.08
N LEU A 86 -16.00 5.04 14.03
CA LEU A 86 -14.56 4.87 14.13
C LEU A 86 -13.85 6.21 14.28
N ARG A 87 -12.68 6.20 14.93
CA ARG A 87 -11.81 7.37 15.05
C ARG A 87 -10.67 7.26 14.05
N ILE A 88 -10.83 7.92 12.91
CA ILE A 88 -9.82 7.99 11.84
C ILE A 88 -9.52 9.45 11.55
N THR A 89 -8.24 9.81 11.58
CA THR A 89 -7.77 11.10 11.06
C THR A 89 -7.46 10.94 9.58
N THR A 90 -7.96 11.85 8.74
CA THR A 90 -7.62 11.86 7.30
C THR A 90 -6.82 13.11 6.99
N VAL A 91 -5.70 12.95 6.30
CA VAL A 91 -4.82 14.05 5.87
C VAL A 91 -4.55 13.90 4.38
N GLN A 92 -4.73 14.98 3.62
CA GLN A 92 -4.45 14.99 2.18
C GLN A 92 -3.00 15.41 1.94
N GLY A 93 -2.30 14.67 1.08
CA GLY A 93 -0.93 15.02 0.67
C GLY A 93 -0.30 13.96 -0.23
N ASP A 94 0.89 14.25 -0.70
CA ASP A 94 1.68 13.35 -1.54
C ASP A 94 2.57 12.46 -0.66
N MET A 95 2.63 11.16 -0.95
CA MET A 95 3.41 10.19 -0.16
C MET A 95 4.92 10.44 -0.16
N ILE A 96 5.43 11.25 -1.08
CA ILE A 96 6.85 11.68 -1.10
C ILE A 96 7.15 12.80 -0.09
N ASP A 97 6.12 13.44 0.49
CA ASP A 97 6.25 14.54 1.45
C ASP A 97 5.32 14.33 2.65
N LEU A 98 5.85 13.85 3.75
CA LEU A 98 5.14 13.70 5.01
C LEU A 98 5.45 14.82 6.01
N SER A 99 5.80 16.02 5.55
CA SER A 99 6.11 17.20 6.39
C SER A 99 4.96 17.62 7.31
N ALA A 100 3.73 17.20 7.02
CA ALA A 100 2.57 17.34 7.89
C ALA A 100 2.73 16.59 9.23
N PHE A 101 3.68 15.65 9.35
CA PHE A 101 3.93 14.84 10.52
C PHE A 101 5.33 15.09 11.08
N ALA A 102 5.43 15.18 12.40
CA ALA A 102 6.72 15.27 13.07
C ALA A 102 7.49 13.94 12.94
N ASP A 103 8.80 13.99 13.16
CA ASP A 103 9.63 12.81 13.29
C ASP A 103 9.08 11.91 14.41
N GLU A 104 9.19 10.60 14.22
CA GLU A 104 8.84 9.60 15.24
C GLU A 104 7.38 9.69 15.73
N SER A 105 6.45 10.03 14.82
CA SER A 105 5.02 10.18 15.11
C SER A 105 4.24 8.87 15.11
N PHE A 106 4.75 7.82 14.46
CA PHE A 106 4.02 6.57 14.25
C PHE A 106 4.81 5.34 14.68
N ASP A 107 4.07 4.34 15.14
CA ASP A 107 4.61 3.03 15.53
C ASP A 107 4.62 2.05 14.35
N LEU A 108 3.70 2.26 13.39
CA LEU A 108 3.56 1.44 12.20
C LEU A 108 3.17 2.32 11.00
N VAL A 109 3.84 2.12 9.86
CA VAL A 109 3.40 2.61 8.54
C VAL A 109 2.88 1.42 7.75
N PHE A 110 1.63 1.50 7.32
CA PHE A 110 0.96 0.53 6.47
C PHE A 110 0.84 1.13 5.06
N HIS A 111 1.60 0.59 4.12
CA HIS A 111 1.74 1.10 2.76
C HIS A 111 1.44 0.01 1.73
N PRO A 112 0.16 -0.18 1.33
CA PRO A 112 -0.21 -1.16 0.33
C PRO A 112 0.31 -0.78 -1.06
N VAL A 113 0.06 -1.60 -2.07
CA VAL A 113 0.48 -1.34 -3.44
C VAL A 113 -0.03 0.01 -3.93
N SER A 114 0.86 1.01 -3.91
CA SER A 114 0.58 2.39 -4.32
C SER A 114 1.82 3.13 -4.84
N ASN A 115 3.01 2.56 -4.69
CA ASN A 115 4.26 3.11 -5.21
C ASN A 115 4.22 3.35 -6.73
N VAL A 116 3.40 2.60 -7.44
CA VAL A 116 3.17 2.75 -8.87
C VAL A 116 2.67 4.15 -9.26
N PHE A 117 2.05 4.88 -8.34
CA PHE A 117 1.55 6.25 -8.55
C PHE A 117 2.57 7.34 -8.20
N SER A 118 3.83 6.99 -7.95
CA SER A 118 4.93 7.93 -7.72
C SER A 118 6.03 7.69 -8.75
N ALA A 119 6.59 8.76 -9.30
CA ALA A 119 7.75 8.64 -10.18
C ALA A 119 9.02 8.18 -9.45
N GLU A 120 9.12 8.45 -8.15
CA GLU A 120 10.27 8.10 -7.31
C GLU A 120 9.81 7.47 -6.00
N VAL A 121 10.40 6.32 -5.61
CA VAL A 121 10.02 5.62 -4.37
C VAL A 121 10.99 5.85 -3.21
N LEU A 122 12.23 6.25 -3.46
CA LEU A 122 13.19 6.49 -2.38
C LEU A 122 12.77 7.62 -1.43
N PRO A 123 12.20 8.76 -1.89
CA PRO A 123 11.62 9.76 -0.99
C PRO A 123 10.50 9.20 -0.11
N VAL A 124 9.62 8.34 -0.65
CA VAL A 124 8.55 7.68 0.12
C VAL A 124 9.13 6.88 1.29
N TYR A 125 10.17 6.06 1.04
CA TYR A 125 10.80 5.27 2.09
C TYR A 125 11.57 6.11 3.11
N ARG A 126 12.21 7.21 2.69
CA ARG A 126 12.89 8.14 3.61
C ARG A 126 11.90 8.83 4.54
N GLU A 127 10.78 9.29 4.02
CA GLU A 127 9.73 9.91 4.81
C GLU A 127 9.06 8.90 5.75
N ALA A 128 8.75 7.68 5.27
CA ALA A 128 8.26 6.61 6.13
C ALA A 128 9.24 6.29 7.27
N TYR A 129 10.54 6.25 6.98
CA TYR A 129 11.58 6.06 8.00
C TYR A 129 11.61 7.21 9.00
N ARG A 130 11.54 8.46 8.54
CA ARG A 130 11.56 9.66 9.40
C ARG A 130 10.41 9.66 10.40
N VAL A 131 9.19 9.43 9.92
CA VAL A 131 7.97 9.50 10.77
C VAL A 131 7.78 8.30 11.69
N LEU A 132 8.44 7.17 11.46
CA LEU A 132 8.42 6.02 12.35
C LEU A 132 9.30 6.26 13.58
N ILE A 133 8.85 5.81 14.76
CA ILE A 133 9.68 5.72 15.95
C ILE A 133 10.82 4.71 15.77
N ARG A 134 11.85 4.76 16.62
CA ARG A 134 12.82 3.67 16.72
C ARG A 134 12.10 2.39 17.18
N GLY A 135 12.38 1.27 16.51
CA GLY A 135 11.65 0.01 16.70
C GLY A 135 10.31 -0.06 15.94
N GLY A 136 9.89 1.03 15.30
CA GLY A 136 8.70 1.08 14.47
C GLY A 136 8.84 0.25 13.19
N THR A 137 7.71 -0.11 12.62
CA THR A 137 7.62 -1.05 11.49
C THR A 137 7.04 -0.39 10.25
N LEU A 138 7.66 -0.58 9.11
CA LEU A 138 7.09 -0.37 7.79
C LEU A 138 6.57 -1.72 7.25
N LEU A 139 5.31 -1.76 6.85
CA LEU A 139 4.70 -2.83 6.07
C LEU A 139 4.44 -2.28 4.67
N ALA A 140 5.17 -2.76 3.67
CA ALA A 140 5.06 -2.26 2.31
C ALA A 140 4.71 -3.36 1.32
N GLY A 141 3.67 -3.12 0.51
CA GLY A 141 3.33 -3.92 -0.66
C GLY A 141 3.73 -3.19 -1.94
N PHE A 142 4.20 -3.92 -2.93
CA PHE A 142 4.55 -3.35 -4.23
C PHE A 142 4.41 -4.36 -5.36
N MET A 143 4.22 -3.82 -6.56
CA MET A 143 4.03 -4.59 -7.78
C MET A 143 5.37 -5.15 -8.27
N ASN A 144 5.33 -6.37 -8.84
CA ASN A 144 6.47 -6.91 -9.56
C ASN A 144 6.70 -6.08 -10.83
N PRO A 145 7.88 -5.45 -11.01
CA PRO A 145 8.14 -4.62 -12.19
C PRO A 145 8.01 -5.38 -13.51
N ASP A 146 8.23 -6.69 -13.52
CA ASP A 146 8.14 -7.50 -14.74
C ASP A 146 6.73 -7.54 -15.33
N LEU A 147 5.70 -7.18 -14.57
CA LEU A 147 4.35 -7.04 -15.10
C LEU A 147 4.24 -5.96 -16.17
N TYR A 148 5.02 -4.90 -16.04
CA TYR A 148 4.98 -3.77 -16.96
C TYR A 148 5.59 -4.04 -18.33
N ILE A 149 6.22 -5.20 -18.56
CA ILE A 149 6.62 -5.60 -19.92
C ILE A 149 5.43 -6.11 -20.74
N LEU A 150 4.34 -6.51 -20.08
CA LEU A 150 3.18 -7.14 -20.72
C LEU A 150 2.18 -6.11 -21.26
N ASP A 151 1.51 -6.49 -22.34
CA ASP A 151 0.30 -5.81 -22.78
C ASP A 151 -0.88 -6.25 -21.89
N MET A 152 -1.35 -5.36 -21.03
CA MET A 152 -2.39 -5.64 -20.05
C MET A 152 -3.72 -6.00 -20.70
N ALA A 153 -4.04 -5.42 -21.86
CA ALA A 153 -5.27 -5.74 -22.59
C ALA A 153 -5.23 -7.15 -23.19
N GLU A 154 -4.06 -7.61 -23.61
CA GLU A 154 -3.86 -8.98 -24.04
C GLU A 154 -3.89 -9.96 -22.86
N GLU A 155 -3.29 -9.58 -21.71
CA GLU A 155 -3.32 -10.38 -20.51
C GLU A 155 -4.77 -10.61 -20.00
N GLU A 156 -5.63 -9.61 -20.06
CA GLU A 156 -7.06 -9.73 -19.72
C GLU A 156 -7.80 -10.73 -20.60
N GLN A 157 -7.29 -10.98 -21.80
CA GLN A 157 -7.82 -11.98 -22.72
C GLN A 157 -7.12 -13.35 -22.59
N GLY A 158 -6.28 -13.53 -21.57
CA GLY A 158 -5.54 -14.76 -21.31
C GLY A 158 -4.34 -14.98 -22.22
N ARG A 159 -3.76 -13.91 -22.77
CA ARG A 159 -2.58 -13.98 -23.64
C ARG A 159 -1.40 -13.21 -23.06
N MET A 160 -0.25 -13.85 -22.91
CA MET A 160 0.99 -13.19 -22.50
C MET A 160 1.71 -12.61 -23.71
N VAL A 161 1.64 -11.28 -23.87
CA VAL A 161 2.29 -10.56 -24.97
C VAL A 161 3.26 -9.54 -24.38
N VAL A 162 4.55 -9.69 -24.65
CA VAL A 162 5.58 -8.71 -24.27
C VAL A 162 5.51 -7.52 -25.22
N ARG A 163 5.28 -6.33 -24.69
CA ARG A 163 5.10 -5.12 -25.49
C ARG A 163 6.06 -4.00 -25.10
N TYR A 164 6.33 -3.82 -23.83
CA TYR A 164 7.05 -2.66 -23.31
C TYR A 164 8.43 -3.02 -22.77
N LYS A 165 9.26 -2.00 -22.58
CA LYS A 165 10.58 -2.11 -21.95
C LYS A 165 10.55 -1.51 -20.55
N LEU A 166 11.41 -2.02 -19.67
CA LEU A 166 11.66 -1.42 -18.37
C LEU A 166 12.85 -0.44 -18.44
N PRO A 167 12.85 0.65 -17.65
CA PRO A 167 11.73 1.06 -16.79
C PRO A 167 10.54 1.53 -17.62
N TYR A 168 9.34 1.29 -17.11
CA TYR A 168 8.08 1.70 -17.74
C TYR A 168 7.52 2.94 -17.05
N SER A 169 6.93 3.83 -17.82
CA SER A 169 5.97 4.81 -17.36
C SER A 169 4.89 5.05 -18.40
N ASP A 170 3.68 5.38 -17.96
CA ASP A 170 2.60 5.74 -18.88
C ASP A 170 2.95 6.93 -19.76
N LEU A 171 3.79 7.85 -19.25
CA LEU A 171 4.22 9.05 -19.98
C LEU A 171 5.14 8.74 -21.16
N GLU A 172 6.02 7.75 -21.01
CA GLU A 172 7.05 7.42 -22.01
C GLU A 172 6.66 6.24 -22.89
N SER A 173 5.84 5.32 -22.35
CA SER A 173 5.51 4.06 -23.01
C SER A 173 4.22 4.09 -23.80
N LEU A 174 3.31 5.04 -23.50
CA LEU A 174 2.02 5.20 -24.16
C LEU A 174 1.90 6.56 -24.83
N SER A 175 1.29 6.61 -25.99
CA SER A 175 0.83 7.86 -26.60
C SER A 175 -0.31 8.48 -25.77
N GLU A 176 -0.52 9.78 -25.88
CA GLU A 176 -1.64 10.47 -25.22
C GLU A 176 -2.99 9.82 -25.57
N ALA A 177 -3.19 9.46 -26.84
CA ALA A 177 -4.41 8.80 -27.29
C ALA A 177 -4.63 7.43 -26.63
N GLU A 178 -3.54 6.67 -26.41
CA GLU A 178 -3.61 5.39 -25.70
C GLU A 178 -3.93 5.58 -24.21
N ARG A 179 -3.29 6.54 -23.54
CA ARG A 179 -3.60 6.86 -22.14
C ARG A 179 -5.06 7.24 -21.94
N LEU A 180 -5.57 8.17 -22.76
CA LEU A 180 -6.97 8.59 -22.68
C LEU A 180 -7.96 7.46 -22.96
N ARG A 181 -7.59 6.50 -23.82
CA ARG A 181 -8.41 5.34 -24.12
C ARG A 181 -8.41 4.31 -22.99
N LEU A 182 -7.25 4.07 -22.36
CA LEU A 182 -7.06 3.02 -21.34
C LEU A 182 -7.54 3.47 -19.96
N TYR A 183 -7.27 4.71 -19.60
CA TYR A 183 -7.46 5.21 -18.23
C TYR A 183 -8.49 6.34 -18.16
N GLY A 184 -8.46 7.29 -19.04
CA GLY A 184 -9.24 8.52 -18.97
C GLY A 184 -8.38 9.73 -18.55
N PRO A 185 -8.97 10.95 -18.56
CA PRO A 185 -8.21 12.18 -18.35
C PRO A 185 -7.78 12.41 -16.89
N ASP A 186 -8.48 11.82 -15.93
CA ASP A 186 -8.31 12.08 -14.49
C ASP A 186 -7.68 10.91 -13.72
N ASP A 187 -7.38 9.82 -14.40
CA ASP A 187 -6.76 8.65 -13.75
C ASP A 187 -5.28 8.91 -13.48
N PRO A 188 -4.76 8.43 -12.35
CA PRO A 188 -3.35 8.61 -12.02
C PRO A 188 -2.46 7.85 -13.01
N LEU A 189 -1.30 8.45 -13.30
CA LEU A 189 -0.27 7.79 -14.10
C LEU A 189 0.46 6.75 -13.28
N GLU A 190 1.01 5.73 -13.96
CA GLU A 190 1.77 4.65 -13.34
C GLU A 190 3.22 4.63 -13.81
N TRP A 191 4.08 4.19 -12.90
CA TRP A 191 5.52 3.93 -13.12
C TRP A 191 5.88 2.54 -12.61
N SER A 192 6.70 1.83 -13.37
CA SER A 192 7.38 0.65 -12.85
C SER A 192 8.56 1.05 -11.96
N HIS A 193 8.83 0.25 -10.93
CA HIS A 193 9.99 0.42 -10.07
C HIS A 193 10.73 -0.90 -9.94
N THR A 194 12.03 -0.88 -10.18
CA THR A 194 12.87 -2.07 -10.04
C THR A 194 12.85 -2.61 -8.62
N LEU A 195 13.15 -3.90 -8.44
CA LEU A 195 13.33 -4.48 -7.09
C LEU A 195 14.48 -3.79 -6.33
N GLN A 196 15.47 -3.25 -7.04
CA GLN A 196 16.53 -2.44 -6.44
C GLN A 196 15.98 -1.14 -5.84
N GLU A 197 15.03 -0.47 -6.49
CA GLU A 197 14.37 0.72 -5.96
C GLU A 197 13.41 0.36 -4.83
N GLN A 198 12.63 -0.70 -4.97
CA GLN A 198 11.64 -1.11 -3.98
C GLN A 198 12.27 -1.68 -2.71
N ILE A 199 13.13 -2.68 -2.85
CA ILE A 199 13.79 -3.35 -1.71
C ILE A 199 15.04 -2.59 -1.29
N GLY A 200 15.91 -2.27 -2.24
CA GLY A 200 17.14 -1.51 -2.00
C GLY A 200 16.87 -0.11 -1.47
N GLY A 201 15.78 0.53 -1.93
CA GLY A 201 15.33 1.84 -1.42
C GLY A 201 14.97 1.80 0.07
N GLN A 202 14.30 0.73 0.55
CA GLN A 202 14.04 0.54 1.97
C GLN A 202 15.35 0.41 2.77
N LEU A 203 16.29 -0.41 2.29
CA LEU A 203 17.61 -0.56 2.91
C LEU A 203 18.40 0.75 2.91
N GLN A 204 18.37 1.50 1.80
CA GLN A 204 19.05 2.79 1.68
C GLN A 204 18.42 3.87 2.59
N ALA A 205 17.12 3.82 2.87
CA ALA A 205 16.46 4.68 3.84
C ALA A 205 16.85 4.38 5.29
N GLY A 206 17.47 3.21 5.55
CA GLY A 206 17.95 2.79 6.88
C GLY A 206 17.14 1.65 7.51
N PHE A 207 16.16 1.12 6.83
CA PHE A 207 15.38 -0.02 7.32
C PHE A 207 16.18 -1.32 7.33
N VAL A 208 15.79 -2.23 8.20
CA VAL A 208 16.24 -3.61 8.21
C VAL A 208 15.05 -4.50 7.85
N LEU A 209 15.14 -5.19 6.73
CA LEU A 209 14.11 -6.15 6.33
C LEU A 209 14.12 -7.35 7.29
N THR A 210 12.94 -7.72 7.78
CA THR A 210 12.78 -8.80 8.76
C THR A 210 11.86 -9.91 8.27
N ASP A 211 11.07 -9.64 7.25
CA ASP A 211 10.21 -10.63 6.64
C ASP A 211 9.80 -10.21 5.22
N PHE A 212 9.32 -11.18 4.42
CA PHE A 212 8.96 -10.99 3.02
C PHE A 212 7.96 -12.06 2.58
N TYR A 213 7.03 -11.72 1.70
CA TYR A 213 6.25 -12.71 0.97
C TYR A 213 5.96 -12.29 -0.46
N GLU A 214 5.64 -13.28 -1.29
CA GLU A 214 5.16 -13.14 -2.65
C GLU A 214 3.65 -13.38 -2.70
N ASP A 215 2.95 -12.70 -3.63
CA ASP A 215 1.52 -12.85 -3.84
C ASP A 215 1.18 -12.95 -5.33
N HIS A 216 0.08 -13.60 -5.63
CA HIS A 216 -0.41 -13.90 -6.96
C HIS A 216 -1.84 -13.40 -7.14
N SER A 217 -2.24 -13.19 -8.40
CA SER A 217 -3.63 -12.96 -8.82
C SER A 217 -4.13 -14.19 -9.56
N PRO A 218 -4.87 -15.08 -8.93
CA PRO A 218 -5.31 -16.35 -9.57
C PRO A 218 -6.09 -16.16 -10.88
N GLU A 219 -6.70 -15.00 -11.07
CA GLU A 219 -7.47 -14.67 -12.27
C GLU A 219 -6.61 -14.15 -13.43
N ARG A 220 -5.30 -13.96 -13.23
CA ARG A 220 -4.36 -13.43 -14.22
C ARG A 220 -3.41 -14.50 -14.71
N ILE A 221 -3.31 -14.67 -16.03
CA ILE A 221 -2.46 -15.70 -16.64
C ILE A 221 -0.99 -15.58 -16.23
N SER A 222 -0.46 -14.37 -16.08
CA SER A 222 0.93 -14.17 -15.64
C SER A 222 1.23 -14.78 -14.26
N SER A 223 0.22 -14.94 -13.41
CA SER A 223 0.36 -15.59 -12.10
C SER A 223 0.70 -17.08 -12.17
N GLU A 224 0.52 -17.72 -13.33
CA GLU A 224 0.97 -19.10 -13.54
C GLU A 224 2.50 -19.19 -13.70
N TYR A 225 3.15 -18.06 -14.01
CA TYR A 225 4.58 -18.02 -14.35
C TYR A 225 5.44 -17.33 -13.28
N PHE A 226 4.91 -16.29 -12.62
CA PHE A 226 5.65 -15.53 -11.60
C PHE A 226 4.71 -14.79 -10.63
N PRO A 227 5.20 -14.42 -9.42
CA PRO A 227 4.42 -13.61 -8.48
C PRO A 227 4.18 -12.21 -9.05
N ARG A 228 2.98 -11.70 -8.88
CA ARG A 228 2.60 -10.36 -9.35
C ARG A 228 2.95 -9.26 -8.34
N TYR A 229 3.02 -9.61 -7.07
CA TYR A 229 3.24 -8.67 -5.98
C TYR A 229 4.21 -9.22 -4.96
N PHE A 230 4.83 -8.29 -4.26
CA PHE A 230 5.72 -8.55 -3.13
C PHE A 230 5.29 -7.73 -1.93
N ALA A 231 5.55 -8.25 -0.74
CA ALA A 231 5.37 -7.50 0.49
C ALA A 231 6.57 -7.69 1.42
N THR A 232 6.95 -6.61 2.09
CA THR A 232 8.05 -6.59 3.05
C THR A 232 7.57 -6.15 4.42
N ARG A 233 8.22 -6.70 5.46
CA ARG A 233 8.24 -6.15 6.79
C ARG A 233 9.64 -5.60 7.08
N ALA A 234 9.71 -4.31 7.41
CA ALA A 234 10.97 -3.62 7.64
C ALA A 234 10.94 -2.84 8.96
N LEU A 235 12.03 -2.87 9.72
CA LEU A 235 12.16 -2.21 11.02
C LEU A 235 13.06 -0.98 10.93
N LYS A 236 12.67 0.12 11.57
CA LYS A 236 13.55 1.25 11.92
C LYS A 236 14.35 0.90 13.19
N ARG A 237 15.67 0.88 13.10
CA ARG A 237 16.60 0.66 14.24
C ARG A 237 17.02 1.94 14.92
#